data_7eced9c540ddfc03cd18f21f64431da1
#
_entry.id   7eced9c540ddfc03cd18f21f64431da1
#
_cell.length_a   1.000
_cell.length_b   1.000
_cell.length_c   1.000
_cell.angle_alpha   90.00
_cell.angle_beta   90.00
_cell.angle_gamma   90.00
#
_symmetry.space_group_name_H-M   'P 1'
#
loop_
_entity.id
_entity.type
_entity.pdbx_description
1 polymer ?
#
loop_
_entity_poly.entity_id
_entity_poly.type
_entity_poly.pdbx_seq_one_letter_code
_entity_poly.pdbx_strand_id
1 'polypeptide(L)'
;PQDALLPNVTTERYQTLFRDMKEANMNMVRIWGGGTYENNLFYDLADENGILVWQDFMFACTPYPSDPTFLKRVEAEAVYNIRRLRNHASLAMWCGNNEILEALKYWGFEKKFTPEVYQGLMHGYDKLFRELLPSMVKEFDSDRFYVHSSPYLANWGRPESWGTGDSHNWGVWYGKKPFESLDTDLPRFMSEFGFQSFPEMKTIAAFAAPEDYQIESEVMNAHQKSSIGNSLIRT
;
A
#
# COMPACT_ATOMS: atom_id res chain seq x y z
N PRO A 1 -3.67 -6.50 -5.45
CA PRO A 1 -4.20 -7.65 -6.19
C PRO A 1 -3.07 -8.53 -6.69
N GLN A 2 -3.36 -9.83 -6.84
CA GLN A 2 -2.42 -10.86 -7.32
C GLN A 2 -2.01 -10.63 -8.77
N ASP A 3 -2.87 -9.98 -9.51
CA ASP A 3 -2.68 -9.65 -10.91
C ASP A 3 -3.44 -8.36 -11.24
N ALA A 4 -2.96 -7.58 -12.19
CA ALA A 4 -3.67 -6.41 -12.69
C ALA A 4 -4.96 -6.80 -13.44
N LEU A 5 -5.02 -8.02 -13.97
CA LEU A 5 -6.18 -8.58 -14.65
C LEU A 5 -6.87 -9.60 -13.75
N LEU A 6 -8.03 -9.24 -13.20
CA LEU A 6 -8.79 -10.11 -12.29
C LEU A 6 -9.03 -11.53 -12.81
N PRO A 7 -9.27 -11.81 -14.12
CA PRO A 7 -9.40 -13.16 -14.62
C PRO A 7 -8.15 -14.05 -14.44
N ASN A 8 -6.99 -13.44 -14.24
CA ASN A 8 -5.73 -14.18 -14.00
C ASN A 8 -5.55 -14.58 -12.52
N VAL A 9 -6.43 -14.12 -11.65
CA VAL A 9 -6.40 -14.46 -10.21
C VAL A 9 -7.11 -15.80 -10.03
N THR A 10 -6.31 -16.88 -10.01
CA THR A 10 -6.82 -18.26 -9.87
C THR A 10 -6.51 -18.83 -8.48
N THR A 11 -7.18 -19.90 -8.15
CA THR A 11 -6.91 -20.67 -6.91
C THR A 11 -5.45 -21.12 -6.84
N GLU A 12 -4.92 -21.67 -7.93
CA GLU A 12 -3.54 -22.16 -8.02
C GLU A 12 -2.53 -21.02 -7.82
N ARG A 13 -2.84 -19.84 -8.31
CA ARG A 13 -1.97 -18.66 -8.12
C ARG A 13 -1.93 -18.25 -6.64
N TYR A 14 -3.07 -18.18 -5.95
CA TYR A 14 -3.11 -17.92 -4.52
C TYR A 14 -2.32 -19.00 -3.73
N GLN A 15 -2.54 -20.25 -4.01
CA GLN A 15 -1.84 -21.36 -3.35
C GLN A 15 -0.32 -21.26 -3.56
N THR A 16 0.11 -20.94 -4.79
CA THR A 16 1.53 -20.75 -5.10
C THR A 16 2.11 -19.59 -4.29
N LEU A 17 1.45 -18.45 -4.23
CA LEU A 17 1.93 -17.28 -3.49
C LEU A 17 2.02 -17.53 -1.98
N PHE A 18 1.04 -18.23 -1.39
CA PHE A 18 1.09 -18.58 0.03
C PHE A 18 2.19 -19.60 0.33
N ARG A 19 2.43 -20.57 -0.56
CA ARG A 19 3.58 -21.46 -0.46
C ARG A 19 4.90 -20.67 -0.50
N ASP A 20 5.05 -19.79 -1.49
CA ASP A 20 6.27 -18.99 -1.67
C ASP A 20 6.51 -18.06 -0.46
N MET A 21 5.46 -17.42 0.08
CA MET A 21 5.55 -16.63 1.32
C MET A 21 6.02 -17.47 2.49
N LYS A 22 5.47 -18.68 2.65
CA LYS A 22 5.86 -19.61 3.73
C LYS A 22 7.29 -20.08 3.59
N GLU A 23 7.73 -20.45 2.38
CA GLU A 23 9.10 -20.86 2.09
C GLU A 23 10.11 -19.72 2.33
N ALA A 24 9.68 -18.46 2.09
CA ALA A 24 10.46 -17.27 2.39
C ALA A 24 10.39 -16.85 3.87
N ASN A 25 9.74 -17.62 4.75
CA ASN A 25 9.52 -17.31 6.17
C ASN A 25 8.80 -15.95 6.40
N MET A 26 7.94 -15.54 5.50
CA MET A 26 7.09 -14.38 5.71
C MET A 26 5.99 -14.74 6.72
N ASN A 27 5.70 -13.82 7.64
CA ASN A 27 4.69 -13.99 8.68
C ASN A 27 3.57 -12.96 8.64
N MET A 28 3.67 -11.95 7.76
CA MET A 28 2.67 -10.92 7.54
C MET A 28 2.65 -10.48 6.09
N VAL A 29 1.46 -10.13 5.60
CA VAL A 29 1.23 -9.52 4.30
C VAL A 29 0.32 -8.31 4.44
N ARG A 30 0.57 -7.27 3.65
CA ARG A 30 -0.28 -6.08 3.58
C ARG A 30 -1.11 -6.09 2.30
N ILE A 31 -2.42 -5.89 2.45
CA ILE A 31 -3.32 -5.59 1.35
C ILE A 31 -3.38 -4.08 1.20
N TRP A 32 -2.63 -3.57 0.24
CA TRP A 32 -2.40 -2.15 0.02
C TRP A 32 -3.64 -1.43 -0.53
N GLY A 33 -3.89 -0.21 -0.04
CA GLY A 33 -5.07 0.60 -0.34
C GLY A 33 -5.20 1.10 -1.79
N GLY A 34 -4.16 1.01 -2.60
CA GLY A 34 -4.21 1.26 -4.05
C GLY A 34 -4.58 0.02 -4.89
N GLY A 35 -4.99 -1.06 -4.24
CA GLY A 35 -5.39 -2.31 -4.88
C GLY A 35 -6.89 -2.57 -4.82
N THR A 36 -7.25 -3.81 -4.52
CA THR A 36 -8.61 -4.29 -4.30
C THR A 36 -8.65 -5.19 -3.07
N TYR A 37 -9.81 -5.28 -2.42
CA TYR A 37 -10.00 -6.33 -1.42
C TYR A 37 -9.86 -7.69 -2.11
N GLU A 38 -9.05 -8.57 -1.53
CA GLU A 38 -8.88 -9.93 -2.03
C GLU A 38 -10.16 -10.76 -1.86
N ASN A 39 -10.27 -11.87 -2.59
CA ASN A 39 -11.39 -12.79 -2.42
C ASN A 39 -11.25 -13.61 -1.11
N ASN A 40 -12.30 -14.33 -0.70
CA ASN A 40 -12.31 -15.06 0.56
C ASN A 40 -11.17 -16.09 0.64
N LEU A 41 -10.87 -16.78 -0.45
CA LEU A 41 -9.82 -17.79 -0.49
C LEU A 41 -8.45 -17.24 -0.03
N PHE A 42 -8.14 -15.97 -0.32
CA PHE A 42 -6.90 -15.35 0.16
C PHE A 42 -6.83 -15.35 1.69
N TYR A 43 -7.92 -14.96 2.35
CA TYR A 43 -7.97 -14.89 3.81
C TYR A 43 -8.05 -16.27 4.44
N ASP A 44 -8.76 -17.21 3.81
CA ASP A 44 -8.77 -18.63 4.23
C ASP A 44 -7.35 -19.22 4.21
N LEU A 45 -6.60 -18.98 3.13
CA LEU A 45 -5.20 -19.39 3.02
C LEU A 45 -4.28 -18.68 4.01
N ALA A 46 -4.54 -17.41 4.33
CA ALA A 46 -3.80 -16.69 5.36
C ALA A 46 -4.02 -17.32 6.74
N ASP A 47 -5.26 -17.66 7.08
CA ASP A 47 -5.62 -18.39 8.30
C ASP A 47 -4.92 -19.75 8.37
N GLU A 48 -5.01 -20.54 7.31
CA GLU A 48 -4.40 -21.89 7.24
C GLU A 48 -2.88 -21.87 7.36
N ASN A 49 -2.22 -20.85 6.81
CA ASN A 49 -0.76 -20.75 6.80
C ASN A 49 -0.18 -19.91 7.95
N GLY A 50 -1.02 -19.35 8.82
CA GLY A 50 -0.57 -18.51 9.95
C GLY A 50 0.10 -17.21 9.52
N ILE A 51 -0.33 -16.62 8.37
CA ILE A 51 0.21 -15.36 7.85
C ILE A 51 -0.75 -14.24 8.24
N LEU A 52 -0.27 -13.29 9.04
CA LEU A 52 -1.05 -12.14 9.45
C LEU A 52 -1.37 -11.24 8.25
N VAL A 53 -2.56 -10.64 8.27
CA VAL A 53 -3.01 -9.70 7.24
C VAL A 53 -3.16 -8.30 7.84
N TRP A 54 -2.40 -7.36 7.31
CA TRP A 54 -2.65 -5.93 7.46
C TRP A 54 -3.56 -5.49 6.31
N GLN A 55 -4.78 -5.08 6.61
CA GLN A 55 -5.78 -4.70 5.62
C GLN A 55 -5.95 -3.19 5.54
N ASP A 56 -5.56 -2.59 4.42
CA ASP A 56 -5.96 -1.21 4.12
C ASP A 56 -7.41 -1.18 3.60
N PHE A 57 -8.15 -0.12 3.93
CA PHE A 57 -9.27 0.31 3.12
C PHE A 57 -8.75 0.85 1.78
N MET A 58 -9.55 0.75 0.70
CA MET A 58 -9.08 1.00 -0.67
C MET A 58 -8.94 2.49 -0.98
N PHE A 59 -8.00 3.15 -0.26
CA PHE A 59 -7.64 4.55 -0.40
C PHE A 59 -6.12 4.73 -0.43
N ALA A 60 -5.59 5.44 -1.44
CA ALA A 60 -4.14 5.64 -1.58
C ALA A 60 -3.79 6.96 -2.28
N CYS A 61 -2.74 7.62 -1.79
CA CYS A 61 -1.91 8.63 -2.47
C CYS A 61 -2.63 9.88 -3.02
N THR A 62 -3.94 10.04 -2.85
CA THR A 62 -4.72 11.18 -3.38
C THR A 62 -5.84 11.59 -2.42
N PRO A 63 -6.26 12.87 -2.38
CA PRO A 63 -7.46 13.27 -1.66
C PRO A 63 -8.72 12.65 -2.27
N TYR A 64 -9.70 12.37 -1.43
CA TYR A 64 -11.00 11.82 -1.82
C TYR A 64 -12.13 12.81 -1.50
N PRO A 65 -13.28 12.70 -2.20
CA PRO A 65 -14.48 13.46 -1.86
C PRO A 65 -14.93 13.18 -0.42
N SER A 66 -15.59 14.18 0.19
CA SER A 66 -16.14 14.05 1.54
C SER A 66 -17.59 14.56 1.63
N ASP A 67 -18.26 14.63 0.48
CA ASP A 67 -19.68 14.92 0.44
C ASP A 67 -20.52 13.75 1.02
N PRO A 68 -21.74 14.01 1.50
CA PRO A 68 -22.55 13.00 2.16
C PRO A 68 -22.85 11.76 1.29
N THR A 69 -22.95 11.92 -0.02
CA THR A 69 -23.23 10.81 -0.94
C THR A 69 -22.03 9.88 -1.04
N PHE A 70 -20.82 10.44 -1.16
CA PHE A 70 -19.58 9.66 -1.18
C PHE A 70 -19.37 8.95 0.15
N LEU A 71 -19.47 9.67 1.28
CA LEU A 71 -19.30 9.08 2.61
C LEU A 71 -20.25 7.92 2.87
N LYS A 72 -21.52 8.03 2.44
CA LYS A 72 -22.50 6.94 2.56
C LYS A 72 -22.10 5.69 1.76
N ARG A 73 -21.51 5.87 0.58
CA ARG A 73 -20.99 4.74 -0.23
C ARG A 73 -19.79 4.08 0.45
N VAL A 74 -18.88 4.88 0.98
CA VAL A 74 -17.72 4.38 1.74
C VAL A 74 -18.17 3.62 2.98
N GLU A 75 -19.16 4.14 3.72
CA GLU A 75 -19.75 3.45 4.87
C GLU A 75 -20.27 2.05 4.47
N ALA A 76 -21.07 1.98 3.40
CA ALA A 76 -21.62 0.71 2.93
C ALA A 76 -20.52 -0.29 2.52
N GLU A 77 -19.49 0.16 1.81
CA GLU A 77 -18.34 -0.67 1.42
C GLU A 77 -17.54 -1.13 2.64
N ALA A 78 -17.27 -0.22 3.59
CA ALA A 78 -16.53 -0.53 4.81
C ALA A 78 -17.28 -1.57 5.65
N VAL A 79 -18.58 -1.36 5.92
CA VAL A 79 -19.42 -2.30 6.68
C VAL A 79 -19.42 -3.68 6.02
N TYR A 80 -19.60 -3.74 4.71
CA TYR A 80 -19.57 -5.01 3.97
C TYR A 80 -18.25 -5.76 4.17
N ASN A 81 -17.12 -5.09 3.96
CA ASN A 81 -15.81 -5.74 4.06
C ASN A 81 -15.41 -6.06 5.49
N ILE A 82 -15.71 -5.19 6.45
CA ILE A 82 -15.45 -5.48 7.88
C ILE A 82 -16.22 -6.74 8.30
N ARG A 83 -17.52 -6.82 8.02
CA ARG A 83 -18.34 -7.99 8.36
C ARG A 83 -17.87 -9.26 7.68
N ARG A 84 -17.40 -9.16 6.45
CA ARG A 84 -16.85 -10.28 5.68
C ARG A 84 -15.55 -10.80 6.27
N LEU A 85 -14.67 -9.91 6.74
CA LEU A 85 -13.29 -10.24 7.09
C LEU A 85 -13.03 -10.40 8.59
N ARG A 86 -13.83 -9.81 9.46
CA ARG A 86 -13.59 -9.77 10.91
C ARG A 86 -13.41 -11.11 11.60
N ASN A 87 -13.93 -12.19 11.03
CA ASN A 87 -13.85 -13.53 11.61
C ASN A 87 -12.58 -14.29 11.22
N HIS A 88 -11.75 -13.76 10.31
CA HIS A 88 -10.47 -14.35 9.96
C HIS A 88 -9.45 -14.14 11.08
N ALA A 89 -8.86 -15.25 11.56
CA ALA A 89 -7.85 -15.22 12.62
C ALA A 89 -6.57 -14.50 12.16
N SER A 90 -6.27 -14.56 10.88
CA SER A 90 -5.14 -13.89 10.25
C SER A 90 -5.26 -12.37 10.21
N LEU A 91 -6.47 -11.81 10.21
CA LEU A 91 -6.66 -10.36 10.13
C LEU A 91 -6.09 -9.68 11.38
N ALA A 92 -4.97 -8.99 11.24
CA ALA A 92 -4.26 -8.38 12.36
C ALA A 92 -4.76 -6.96 12.66
N MET A 93 -5.01 -6.16 11.62
CA MET A 93 -5.38 -4.75 11.77
C MET A 93 -6.04 -4.16 10.54
N TRP A 94 -6.73 -3.05 10.75
CA TRP A 94 -7.27 -2.18 9.71
C TRP A 94 -6.44 -0.91 9.56
N CYS A 95 -6.19 -0.48 8.32
CA CYS A 95 -5.57 0.80 8.02
C CYS A 95 -6.47 1.64 7.12
N GLY A 96 -6.66 2.90 7.50
CA GLY A 96 -7.58 3.81 6.79
C GLY A 96 -7.14 4.13 5.37
N ASN A 97 -5.86 4.41 5.17
CA ASN A 97 -5.33 4.75 3.85
C ASN A 97 -3.82 4.59 3.74
N ASN A 98 -3.34 4.55 2.50
CA ASN A 98 -1.93 4.67 2.15
C ASN A 98 -1.58 6.11 1.77
N GLU A 99 -0.67 6.75 2.52
CA GLU A 99 0.04 8.00 2.20
C GLU A 99 -0.82 9.25 1.94
N ILE A 100 -2.13 9.24 2.20
CA ILE A 100 -2.97 10.42 1.93
C ILE A 100 -2.61 11.58 2.85
N LEU A 101 -2.41 11.34 4.15
CA LEU A 101 -1.96 12.38 5.08
C LEU A 101 -0.56 12.86 4.74
N GLU A 102 0.33 11.95 4.34
CA GLU A 102 1.67 12.25 3.87
C GLU A 102 1.62 13.17 2.64
N ALA A 103 0.79 12.83 1.67
CA ALA A 103 0.59 13.63 0.46
C ALA A 103 0.07 15.03 0.78
N LEU A 104 -1.00 15.13 1.58
CA LEU A 104 -1.59 16.41 1.95
C LEU A 104 -0.59 17.33 2.64
N LYS A 105 0.25 16.80 3.55
CA LYS A 105 1.18 17.61 4.33
C LYS A 105 2.53 17.89 3.65
N TYR A 106 3.03 16.95 2.85
CA TYR A 106 4.44 16.98 2.43
C TYR A 106 4.67 16.91 0.93
N TRP A 107 3.66 16.58 0.10
CA TRP A 107 3.80 16.55 -1.37
C TRP A 107 3.40 17.86 -2.06
N GLY A 108 3.37 18.94 -1.31
CA GLY A 108 3.14 20.28 -1.84
C GLY A 108 1.69 20.61 -2.18
N PHE A 109 0.72 19.87 -1.65
CA PHE A 109 -0.70 20.17 -1.86
C PHE A 109 -1.09 21.55 -1.32
N GLU A 110 -0.54 21.96 -0.18
CA GLU A 110 -0.73 23.30 0.38
C GLU A 110 -0.38 24.43 -0.61
N LYS A 111 0.62 24.17 -1.49
CA LYS A 111 1.07 25.15 -2.50
C LYS A 111 0.29 25.05 -3.81
N LYS A 112 -0.44 23.96 -4.05
CA LYS A 112 -1.19 23.71 -5.28
C LYS A 112 -2.61 24.26 -5.23
N PHE A 113 -3.17 24.45 -4.05
CA PHE A 113 -4.56 24.84 -3.84
C PHE A 113 -4.66 26.15 -3.05
N THR A 114 -5.80 26.84 -3.13
CA THR A 114 -6.08 27.97 -2.23
C THR A 114 -6.19 27.46 -0.78
N PRO A 115 -5.96 28.34 0.23
CA PRO A 115 -6.07 27.93 1.64
C PRO A 115 -7.43 27.30 1.98
N GLU A 116 -8.51 27.80 1.41
CA GLU A 116 -9.87 27.29 1.64
C GLU A 116 -10.03 25.89 1.09
N VAL A 117 -9.54 25.64 -0.14
CA VAL A 117 -9.58 24.30 -0.76
C VAL A 117 -8.72 23.33 0.03
N TYR A 118 -7.50 23.73 0.41
CA TYR A 118 -6.61 22.87 1.19
C TYR A 118 -7.20 22.51 2.56
N GLN A 119 -7.77 23.49 3.27
CA GLN A 119 -8.49 23.24 4.53
C GLN A 119 -9.68 22.31 4.33
N GLY A 120 -10.42 22.46 3.22
CA GLY A 120 -11.51 21.55 2.85
C GLY A 120 -11.03 20.11 2.65
N LEU A 121 -9.87 19.91 2.01
CA LEU A 121 -9.25 18.57 1.84
C LEU A 121 -8.83 17.97 3.17
N MET A 122 -8.21 18.76 4.07
CA MET A 122 -7.83 18.32 5.40
C MET A 122 -9.06 17.92 6.25
N HIS A 123 -10.11 18.73 6.20
CA HIS A 123 -11.37 18.41 6.87
C HIS A 123 -12.04 17.14 6.30
N GLY A 124 -12.02 16.98 4.97
CA GLY A 124 -12.48 15.75 4.31
C GLY A 124 -11.69 14.52 4.75
N TYR A 125 -10.38 14.66 4.90
CA TYR A 125 -9.52 13.61 5.45
C TYR A 125 -9.95 13.20 6.85
N ASP A 126 -10.17 14.16 7.75
CA ASP A 126 -10.56 13.88 9.12
C ASP A 126 -11.92 13.17 9.19
N LYS A 127 -12.91 13.65 8.44
CA LYS A 127 -14.23 12.99 8.34
C LYS A 127 -14.15 11.53 7.91
N LEU A 128 -13.32 11.24 6.91
CA LEU A 128 -13.25 9.90 6.34
C LEU A 128 -12.41 8.96 7.21
N PHE A 129 -11.17 9.37 7.54
CA PHE A 129 -10.17 8.48 8.12
C PHE A 129 -10.07 8.56 9.65
N ARG A 130 -10.56 9.62 10.28
CA ARG A 130 -10.54 9.78 11.74
C ARG A 130 -11.91 9.69 12.40
N GLU A 131 -12.99 9.80 11.62
CA GLU A 131 -14.35 9.73 12.15
C GLU A 131 -15.11 8.52 11.58
N LEU A 132 -15.37 8.47 10.26
CA LEU A 132 -16.21 7.44 9.65
C LEU A 132 -15.62 6.03 9.76
N LEU A 133 -14.43 5.79 9.18
CA LEU A 133 -13.85 4.45 9.16
C LEU A 133 -13.58 3.88 10.55
N PRO A 134 -12.96 4.62 11.50
CA PRO A 134 -12.80 4.09 12.85
C PRO A 134 -14.12 3.83 13.58
N SER A 135 -15.18 4.61 13.31
CA SER A 135 -16.50 4.31 13.89
C SER A 135 -17.08 3.00 13.37
N MET A 136 -16.90 2.70 12.07
CA MET A 136 -17.31 1.42 11.47
C MET A 136 -16.51 0.24 12.03
N VAL A 137 -15.20 0.39 12.18
CA VAL A 137 -14.37 -0.65 12.80
C VAL A 137 -14.79 -0.86 14.26
N LYS A 138 -14.98 0.22 15.02
CA LYS A 138 -15.43 0.13 16.41
C LYS A 138 -16.79 -0.56 16.55
N GLU A 139 -17.72 -0.34 15.64
CA GLU A 139 -19.06 -0.93 15.68
C GLU A 139 -19.06 -2.41 15.26
N PHE A 140 -18.29 -2.78 14.24
CA PHE A 140 -18.39 -4.10 13.61
C PHE A 140 -17.21 -5.04 13.85
N ASP A 141 -16.07 -4.54 14.38
CA ASP A 141 -14.85 -5.31 14.69
C ASP A 141 -14.06 -4.64 15.84
N SER A 142 -14.72 -4.42 16.99
CA SER A 142 -14.26 -3.58 18.10
C SER A 142 -12.90 -3.95 18.69
N ASP A 143 -12.53 -5.22 18.61
CA ASP A 143 -11.29 -5.74 19.18
C ASP A 143 -10.08 -5.58 18.25
N ARG A 144 -10.32 -5.17 16.98
CA ARG A 144 -9.28 -5.02 15.98
C ARG A 144 -8.67 -3.62 16.02
N PHE A 145 -7.35 -3.57 15.97
CA PHE A 145 -6.62 -2.30 15.89
C PHE A 145 -6.92 -1.57 14.57
N TYR A 146 -7.10 -0.27 14.68
CA TYR A 146 -7.24 0.63 13.52
C TYR A 146 -6.22 1.75 13.57
N VAL A 147 -5.55 1.99 12.44
CA VAL A 147 -4.70 3.17 12.22
C VAL A 147 -5.26 3.98 11.04
N HIS A 148 -5.29 5.30 11.16
CA HIS A 148 -5.94 6.12 10.14
C HIS A 148 -5.10 6.29 8.86
N SER A 149 -3.80 6.10 8.91
CA SER A 149 -2.87 6.24 7.76
C SER A 149 -1.64 5.37 7.93
N SER A 150 -1.10 4.87 6.83
CA SER A 150 0.25 4.35 6.71
C SER A 150 1.03 5.21 5.70
N PRO A 151 2.19 5.82 6.04
CA PRO A 151 2.77 5.78 7.38
C PRO A 151 1.94 6.57 8.38
N TYR A 152 2.02 6.18 9.67
CA TYR A 152 1.33 6.91 10.73
C TYR A 152 1.92 8.30 10.96
N LEU A 153 3.23 8.39 11.21
CA LEU A 153 3.99 9.62 11.35
C LEU A 153 5.37 9.54 10.72
N ALA A 154 5.97 8.36 10.71
CA ALA A 154 7.38 8.20 10.35
C ALA A 154 7.58 8.13 8.83
N ASN A 155 8.67 8.73 8.37
CA ASN A 155 9.08 8.70 6.97
C ASN A 155 10.60 8.80 6.87
N TRP A 156 11.21 8.26 5.83
CA TRP A 156 12.65 8.26 5.60
C TRP A 156 13.30 9.65 5.63
N GLY A 157 12.53 10.68 5.28
CA GLY A 157 12.97 12.08 5.33
C GLY A 157 12.84 12.75 6.70
N ARG A 158 12.32 12.04 7.72
CA ARG A 158 12.07 12.56 9.07
C ARG A 158 12.55 11.58 10.14
N PRO A 159 13.89 11.40 10.33
CA PRO A 159 14.45 10.44 11.28
C PRO A 159 13.95 10.59 12.71
N GLU A 160 13.65 11.82 13.14
CA GLU A 160 13.10 12.14 14.46
C GLU A 160 11.74 11.47 14.74
N SER A 161 11.02 11.06 13.70
CA SER A 161 9.72 10.39 13.81
C SER A 161 9.79 8.86 13.86
N TRP A 162 10.95 8.24 13.62
CA TRP A 162 11.09 6.80 13.43
C TRP A 162 10.74 5.94 14.66
N GLY A 163 10.71 6.52 15.85
CA GLY A 163 10.25 5.83 17.06
C GLY A 163 8.75 5.63 17.17
N THR A 164 7.94 6.21 16.27
CA THR A 164 6.48 6.26 16.39
C THR A 164 5.79 5.66 15.18
N GLY A 165 5.04 4.59 15.39
CA GLY A 165 4.26 3.93 14.34
C GLY A 165 5.13 3.25 13.28
N ASP A 166 4.56 3.15 12.10
CA ASP A 166 5.23 2.61 10.91
C ASP A 166 5.88 3.71 10.06
N SER A 167 6.83 3.31 9.23
CA SER A 167 7.58 4.20 8.34
C SER A 167 7.59 3.67 6.92
N HIS A 168 7.45 4.57 5.96
CA HIS A 168 7.77 4.31 4.56
C HIS A 168 9.19 4.78 4.26
N ASN A 169 10.09 3.87 3.88
CA ASN A 169 11.48 4.18 3.56
C ASN A 169 11.75 4.04 2.06
N TRP A 170 11.51 5.11 1.31
CA TRP A 170 11.87 5.24 -0.10
C TRP A 170 13.19 5.98 -0.32
N GLY A 171 14.05 6.03 0.72
CA GLY A 171 15.33 6.73 0.70
C GLY A 171 16.26 6.23 -0.40
N VAL A 172 16.35 4.93 -0.60
CA VAL A 172 17.18 4.30 -1.65
C VAL A 172 16.61 4.49 -3.06
N TRP A 173 15.33 4.87 -3.20
CA TRP A 173 14.71 5.14 -4.48
C TRP A 173 14.62 6.65 -4.74
N TYR A 174 13.66 7.35 -4.15
CA TYR A 174 13.47 8.78 -4.35
C TYR A 174 14.57 9.65 -3.74
N GLY A 175 15.15 9.21 -2.63
CA GLY A 175 16.22 9.92 -1.93
C GLY A 175 17.62 9.67 -2.49
N LYS A 176 17.77 8.74 -3.42
CA LYS A 176 19.07 8.34 -4.00
C LYS A 176 20.13 7.98 -2.95
N LYS A 177 19.69 7.50 -1.80
CA LYS A 177 20.58 6.99 -0.77
C LYS A 177 21.22 5.67 -1.21
N PRO A 178 22.45 5.36 -0.79
CA PRO A 178 23.04 4.06 -1.04
C PRO A 178 22.27 2.96 -0.30
N PHE A 179 22.33 1.71 -0.78
CA PHE A 179 21.63 0.57 -0.16
C PHE A 179 22.06 0.32 1.28
N GLU A 180 23.32 0.62 1.61
CA GLU A 180 23.87 0.52 2.96
C GLU A 180 23.13 1.40 3.97
N SER A 181 22.41 2.42 3.50
CA SER A 181 21.55 3.22 4.39
C SER A 181 20.43 2.40 5.04
N LEU A 182 20.02 1.28 4.45
CA LEU A 182 19.02 0.38 5.04
C LEU A 182 19.56 -0.34 6.30
N ASP A 183 20.86 -0.43 6.48
CA ASP A 183 21.48 -0.99 7.68
C ASP A 183 21.46 -0.02 8.89
N THR A 184 21.31 1.27 8.61
CA THR A 184 21.34 2.34 9.63
C THR A 184 20.00 3.06 9.78
N ASP A 185 19.22 3.14 8.73
CA ASP A 185 17.88 3.78 8.72
C ASP A 185 16.84 2.79 9.26
N LEU A 186 16.86 2.56 10.58
CA LEU A 186 16.08 1.53 11.29
C LEU A 186 14.88 2.16 12.04
N PRO A 187 13.74 2.42 11.37
CA PRO A 187 12.53 2.84 12.06
C PRO A 187 11.95 1.67 12.88
N ARG A 188 11.04 1.99 13.80
CA ARG A 188 10.40 0.99 14.66
C ARG A 188 9.68 -0.13 13.86
N PHE A 189 9.04 0.23 12.76
CA PHE A 189 8.40 -0.69 11.83
C PHE A 189 8.48 -0.11 10.42
N MET A 190 9.15 -0.79 9.52
CA MET A 190 9.26 -0.37 8.12
C MET A 190 8.17 -1.07 7.31
N SER A 191 7.05 -0.39 7.09
CA SER A 191 5.87 -0.94 6.39
C SER A 191 5.98 -0.87 4.88
N GLU A 192 6.81 0.04 4.36
CA GLU A 192 7.20 0.10 2.96
C GLU A 192 8.66 0.48 2.81
N PHE A 193 9.34 -0.18 1.87
CA PHE A 193 10.66 0.18 1.39
C PHE A 193 10.90 -0.46 0.04
N GLY A 194 11.90 -0.02 -0.69
CA GLY A 194 12.29 -0.71 -1.90
C GLY A 194 13.00 0.15 -2.93
N PHE A 195 13.43 -0.55 -3.96
CA PHE A 195 14.05 -0.02 -5.16
C PHE A 195 13.39 -0.70 -6.36
N GLN A 196 12.95 0.07 -7.36
CA GLN A 196 12.40 -0.52 -8.58
C GLN A 196 13.52 -1.29 -9.30
N SER A 197 13.32 -2.59 -9.46
CA SER A 197 14.21 -3.46 -10.23
C SER A 197 13.50 -3.98 -11.46
N PHE A 198 14.27 -4.62 -12.35
CA PHE A 198 13.70 -5.39 -13.45
C PHE A 198 13.16 -6.72 -12.94
N PRO A 199 12.12 -7.29 -13.59
CA PRO A 199 11.71 -8.66 -13.32
C PRO A 199 12.81 -9.64 -13.79
N GLU A 200 12.67 -10.91 -13.42
CA GLU A 200 13.56 -11.98 -13.90
C GLU A 200 13.63 -12.05 -15.43
N MET A 201 14.76 -12.46 -15.97
CA MET A 201 14.97 -12.57 -17.41
C MET A 201 13.93 -13.43 -18.14
N LYS A 202 13.41 -14.48 -17.48
CA LYS A 202 12.31 -15.26 -18.08
C LYS A 202 11.04 -14.46 -18.30
N THR A 203 10.76 -13.46 -17.43
CA THR A 203 9.62 -12.56 -17.57
C THR A 203 9.90 -11.55 -18.70
N ILE A 204 11.11 -11.01 -18.76
CA ILE A 204 11.51 -10.10 -19.85
C ILE A 204 11.42 -10.81 -21.20
N ALA A 205 11.93 -12.03 -21.31
CA ALA A 205 11.87 -12.84 -22.52
C ALA A 205 10.44 -13.21 -22.99
N ALA A 206 9.43 -13.06 -22.10
CA ALA A 206 8.05 -13.28 -22.49
C ALA A 206 7.43 -12.10 -23.28
N PHE A 207 8.05 -10.92 -23.25
CA PHE A 207 7.53 -9.73 -23.95
C PHE A 207 8.55 -8.97 -24.78
N ALA A 208 9.86 -9.31 -24.69
CA ALA A 208 10.94 -8.64 -25.38
C ALA A 208 11.84 -9.67 -26.11
N ALA A 209 12.36 -9.32 -27.27
CA ALA A 209 13.37 -10.09 -27.96
C ALA A 209 14.78 -9.74 -27.43
N PRO A 210 15.82 -10.59 -27.67
CA PRO A 210 17.17 -10.34 -27.17
C PRO A 210 17.77 -8.97 -27.57
N GLU A 211 17.44 -8.48 -28.75
CA GLU A 211 17.84 -7.15 -29.25
C GLU A 211 17.26 -5.99 -28.41
N ASP A 212 16.16 -6.24 -27.68
CA ASP A 212 15.48 -5.26 -26.85
C ASP A 212 15.94 -5.32 -25.37
N TYR A 213 16.88 -6.21 -24.99
CA TYR A 213 17.38 -6.32 -23.62
C TYR A 213 18.29 -5.16 -23.24
N GLN A 214 17.82 -3.95 -23.49
CA GLN A 214 18.46 -2.70 -23.14
C GLN A 214 17.46 -1.79 -22.43
N ILE A 215 17.89 -1.14 -21.38
CA ILE A 215 17.03 -0.36 -20.48
C ILE A 215 16.19 0.70 -21.19
N GLU A 216 16.64 1.19 -22.34
CA GLU A 216 16.01 2.26 -23.12
C GLU A 216 15.48 1.79 -24.48
N SER A 217 15.43 0.48 -24.75
CA SER A 217 14.75 0.00 -25.94
C SER A 217 13.28 0.43 -25.93
N GLU A 218 12.66 0.54 -27.09
CA GLU A 218 11.25 0.92 -27.22
C GLU A 218 10.35 -0.04 -26.44
N VAL A 219 10.63 -1.34 -26.51
CA VAL A 219 9.87 -2.39 -25.80
C VAL A 219 10.01 -2.24 -24.28
N MET A 220 11.24 -2.05 -23.77
CA MET A 220 11.45 -1.88 -22.33
C MET A 220 10.85 -0.57 -21.80
N ASN A 221 10.93 0.52 -22.56
CA ASN A 221 10.29 1.78 -22.22
C ASN A 221 8.77 1.66 -22.19
N ALA A 222 8.15 0.92 -23.09
CA ALA A 222 6.71 0.66 -23.07
C ALA A 222 6.25 -0.09 -21.82
N HIS A 223 7.15 -0.89 -21.22
CA HIS A 223 6.89 -1.64 -19.97
C HIS A 223 7.31 -0.87 -18.69
N GLN A 224 8.05 0.25 -18.81
CA GLN A 224 8.38 1.12 -17.68
C GLN A 224 7.20 2.02 -17.32
N LYS A 225 6.64 1.83 -16.10
CA LYS A 225 5.46 2.59 -15.66
C LYS A 225 5.80 3.77 -14.74
N SER A 226 7.03 3.87 -14.29
CA SER A 226 7.52 5.06 -13.56
C SER A 226 8.14 6.07 -14.52
N SER A 227 7.66 7.31 -14.52
CA SER A 227 8.20 8.39 -15.37
C SER A 227 9.67 8.73 -15.10
N ILE A 228 10.19 8.36 -13.93
CA ILE A 228 11.57 8.60 -13.50
C ILE A 228 12.37 7.30 -13.32
N GLY A 229 11.75 6.14 -13.58
CA GLY A 229 12.31 4.84 -13.22
C GLY A 229 13.67 4.60 -13.85
N ASN A 230 13.80 4.73 -15.15
CA ASN A 230 15.06 4.47 -15.85
C ASN A 230 16.21 5.40 -15.39
N SER A 231 15.91 6.66 -15.05
CA SER A 231 16.93 7.58 -14.56
C SER A 231 17.42 7.21 -13.15
N LEU A 232 16.53 6.69 -12.30
CA LEU A 232 16.90 6.26 -10.94
C LEU A 232 17.62 4.90 -10.92
N ILE A 233 17.24 3.97 -11.80
CA ILE A 233 17.90 2.66 -11.89
C ILE A 233 19.38 2.80 -12.31
N ARG A 234 19.75 3.88 -13.02
CA ARG A 234 21.11 4.14 -13.47
C ARG A 234 22.02 4.82 -12.48
N THR A 235 21.47 5.37 -11.41
CA THR A 235 22.24 6.06 -10.36
C THR A 235 22.73 5.09 -9.32
#